data_293932360981e74145ba1a7be2937c71
#
_entry.id   293932360981e74145ba1a7be2937c71
#
_cell.length_a   1.000
_cell.length_b   1.000
_cell.length_c   1.000
_cell.angle_alpha   90.00
_cell.angle_beta   90.00
_cell.angle_gamma   90.00
#
_symmetry.space_group_name_H-M   'P 1'
#
loop_
_entity.id
_entity.type
_entity.pdbx_description
1 polymer ?
#
loop_
_entity_poly.entity_id
_entity_poly.type
_entity_poly.pdbx_seq_one_letter_code
_entity_poly.pdbx_strand_id
1 'polypeptide(L)'
;VDLILADPPYGTTACKWDTVIPLDKMWEQLKRIIKPSGAIVMTASQPFTSVLVCSNIKMFKYEIIWEKDKPSDFAVAKFKTMKYHESVLIFAKCRSTYNPQMVVGKPNHGVGKGIRRKNNESGANTATVSNKTDGLKHPRSVLKINRESKPVHPTQKPVALMEYLIKTYTQEG
;
A
#
# COMPACT_ATOMS: atom_id res chain seq x y z
N VAL A 1 -19.23 4.04 -0.39
CA VAL A 1 -18.53 2.74 -0.19
C VAL A 1 -17.40 2.91 0.82
N ASP A 2 -17.01 1.82 1.48
CA ASP A 2 -15.98 1.82 2.54
C ASP A 2 -14.57 1.68 1.97
N LEU A 3 -14.43 0.96 0.87
CA LEU A 3 -13.17 0.76 0.16
C LEU A 3 -13.37 0.88 -1.35
N ILE A 4 -12.45 1.56 -2.00
CA ILE A 4 -12.21 1.45 -3.44
C ILE A 4 -10.84 0.85 -3.61
N LEU A 5 -10.78 -0.35 -4.19
CA LEU A 5 -9.54 -1.05 -4.51
C LEU A 5 -9.44 -1.15 -6.03
N ALA A 6 -8.48 -0.48 -6.62
CA ALA A 6 -8.37 -0.35 -8.07
C ALA A 6 -6.95 -0.57 -8.59
N ASP A 7 -6.87 -1.12 -9.78
CA ASP A 7 -5.66 -1.30 -10.57
C ASP A 7 -5.83 -0.52 -11.89
N PRO A 8 -5.62 0.81 -11.88
CA PRO A 8 -5.81 1.62 -13.07
C PRO A 8 -4.72 1.34 -14.13
N PRO A 9 -4.96 1.62 -15.42
CA PRO A 9 -3.91 1.54 -16.42
C PRO A 9 -2.81 2.56 -16.16
N TYR A 10 -1.53 2.13 -16.27
CA TYR A 10 -0.37 2.96 -15.93
C TYR A 10 0.21 3.72 -17.12
N GLY A 11 -0.18 3.38 -18.37
CA GLY A 11 0.39 3.94 -19.59
C GLY A 11 1.85 3.53 -19.81
N THR A 12 2.27 2.37 -19.31
CA THR A 12 3.66 1.93 -19.34
C THR A 12 3.92 0.77 -20.29
N THR A 13 2.86 0.23 -20.90
CA THR A 13 2.94 -0.87 -21.86
C THR A 13 2.49 -0.42 -23.26
N ALA A 14 2.86 -1.20 -24.29
CA ALA A 14 2.39 -0.98 -25.65
C ALA A 14 0.94 -1.47 -25.91
N CYS A 15 0.26 -1.94 -24.88
CA CYS A 15 -1.11 -2.46 -24.99
C CYS A 15 -2.10 -1.30 -25.17
N LYS A 16 -3.00 -1.42 -26.14
CA LYS A 16 -4.01 -0.37 -26.43
C LYS A 16 -4.92 -0.04 -25.24
N TRP A 17 -5.15 -0.98 -24.34
CA TRP A 17 -5.96 -0.78 -23.14
C TRP A 17 -5.20 -0.07 -21.99
N ASP A 18 -3.87 0.02 -22.05
CA ASP A 18 -3.05 0.66 -21.02
C ASP A 18 -2.95 2.18 -21.27
N THR A 19 -4.10 2.83 -21.39
CA THR A 19 -4.19 4.28 -21.53
C THR A 19 -4.60 4.91 -20.22
N VAL A 20 -3.80 5.86 -19.74
CA VAL A 20 -4.06 6.56 -18.47
C VAL A 20 -5.42 7.27 -18.52
N ILE A 21 -6.25 6.99 -17.53
CA ILE A 21 -7.56 7.64 -17.37
C ILE A 21 -7.36 9.12 -17.00
N PRO A 22 -8.20 10.07 -17.52
CA PRO A 22 -8.16 11.46 -17.06
C PRO A 22 -8.35 11.54 -15.53
N LEU A 23 -7.26 11.89 -14.81
CA LEU A 23 -7.20 11.76 -13.35
C LEU A 23 -8.15 12.71 -12.62
N ASP A 24 -8.40 13.90 -13.16
CA ASP A 24 -9.36 14.87 -12.65
C ASP A 24 -10.76 14.27 -12.55
N LYS A 25 -11.25 13.70 -13.66
CA LYS A 25 -12.55 13.03 -13.74
C LYS A 25 -12.62 11.77 -12.88
N MET A 26 -11.55 10.99 -12.87
CA MET A 26 -11.44 9.83 -11.98
C MET A 26 -11.60 10.27 -10.51
N TRP A 27 -10.85 11.27 -10.07
CA TRP A 27 -10.92 11.76 -8.69
C TRP A 27 -12.28 12.36 -8.33
N GLU A 28 -12.95 13.03 -9.26
CA GLU A 28 -14.32 13.53 -9.07
C GLU A 28 -15.26 12.38 -8.67
N GLN A 29 -15.27 11.28 -9.43
CA GLN A 29 -16.15 10.15 -9.17
C GLN A 29 -15.74 9.38 -7.90
N LEU A 30 -14.47 9.15 -7.68
CA LEU A 30 -13.99 8.46 -6.48
C LEU A 30 -14.34 9.24 -5.21
N LYS A 31 -14.15 10.57 -5.23
CA LYS A 31 -14.53 11.44 -4.11
C LYS A 31 -16.04 11.46 -3.86
N ARG A 32 -16.84 11.33 -4.90
CA ARG A 32 -18.31 11.30 -4.78
C ARG A 32 -18.81 10.07 -4.05
N ILE A 33 -18.22 8.90 -4.30
CA ILE A 33 -18.73 7.62 -3.80
C ILE A 33 -18.07 7.13 -2.50
N ILE A 34 -16.84 7.59 -2.19
CA ILE A 34 -16.14 7.14 -0.99
C ILE A 34 -16.69 7.80 0.27
N LYS A 35 -16.93 7.03 1.33
CA LYS A 35 -17.30 7.53 2.65
C LYS A 35 -16.18 8.36 3.28
N PRO A 36 -16.45 9.25 4.25
CA PRO A 36 -15.41 10.01 4.96
C PRO A 36 -14.32 9.14 5.60
N SER A 37 -14.71 8.00 6.19
CA SER A 37 -13.83 7.00 6.80
C SER A 37 -13.36 5.92 5.84
N GLY A 38 -13.71 6.01 4.56
CA GLY A 38 -13.33 5.03 3.54
C GLY A 38 -11.92 5.25 3.02
N ALA A 39 -11.32 4.19 2.50
CA ALA A 39 -10.01 4.21 1.87
C ALA A 39 -10.12 4.03 0.35
N ILE A 40 -9.29 4.75 -0.41
CA ILE A 40 -9.06 4.51 -1.82
C ILE A 40 -7.64 3.93 -1.94
N VAL A 41 -7.53 2.71 -2.40
CA VAL A 41 -6.29 1.96 -2.53
C VAL A 41 -6.05 1.68 -4.00
N MET A 42 -4.93 2.12 -4.52
CA MET A 42 -4.58 1.96 -5.93
C MET A 42 -3.21 1.34 -6.08
N THR A 43 -3.10 0.34 -6.95
CA THR A 43 -1.79 -0.13 -7.39
C THR A 43 -1.21 0.84 -8.42
N ALA A 44 0.10 0.97 -8.44
CA ALA A 44 0.80 1.86 -9.35
C ALA A 44 2.24 1.39 -9.59
N SER A 45 2.85 1.90 -10.64
CA SER A 45 4.25 1.67 -10.97
C SER A 45 4.83 2.96 -11.55
N GLN A 46 6.12 3.26 -11.25
CA GLN A 46 6.77 4.45 -11.80
C GLN A 46 6.80 4.42 -13.34
N PRO A 47 6.61 5.58 -14.02
CA PRO A 47 6.45 6.94 -13.47
C PRO A 47 5.02 7.28 -13.02
N PHE A 48 4.02 6.44 -13.33
CA PHE A 48 2.61 6.68 -13.01
C PHE A 48 2.37 6.87 -11.49
N THR A 49 3.11 6.17 -10.63
CA THR A 49 3.06 6.37 -9.16
C THR A 49 3.19 7.85 -8.77
N SER A 50 4.22 8.51 -9.30
CA SER A 50 4.46 9.93 -9.00
C SER A 50 3.33 10.84 -9.52
N VAL A 51 2.87 10.58 -10.74
CA VAL A 51 1.76 11.34 -11.34
C VAL A 51 0.48 11.18 -10.52
N LEU A 52 0.15 9.95 -10.12
CA LEU A 52 -1.05 9.65 -9.34
C LEU A 52 -1.01 10.31 -7.94
N VAL A 53 0.13 10.27 -7.25
CA VAL A 53 0.29 10.95 -5.95
C VAL A 53 0.15 12.47 -6.11
N CYS A 54 0.82 13.08 -7.08
CA CYS A 54 0.76 14.51 -7.34
C CYS A 54 -0.64 14.98 -7.72
N SER A 55 -1.42 14.15 -8.43
CA SER A 55 -2.77 14.49 -8.85
C SER A 55 -3.76 14.67 -7.68
N ASN A 56 -3.45 14.12 -6.49
CA ASN A 56 -4.30 14.29 -5.30
C ASN A 56 -3.50 14.20 -3.99
N ILE A 57 -2.46 15.00 -3.87
CA ILE A 57 -1.56 15.02 -2.70
C ILE A 57 -2.31 15.26 -1.38
N LYS A 58 -3.43 16.02 -1.40
CA LYS A 58 -4.24 16.32 -0.21
C LYS A 58 -4.87 15.08 0.41
N MET A 59 -5.22 14.10 -0.41
CA MET A 59 -5.82 12.84 0.07
C MET A 59 -4.77 11.74 0.27
N PHE A 60 -3.57 11.87 -0.30
CA PHE A 60 -2.51 10.87 -0.15
C PHE A 60 -2.13 10.71 1.33
N LYS A 61 -2.04 9.47 1.79
CA LYS A 61 -1.67 9.14 3.17
C LYS A 61 -0.30 8.51 3.27
N TYR A 62 -0.10 7.40 2.56
CA TYR A 62 1.16 6.66 2.54
C TYR A 62 1.17 5.63 1.41
N GLU A 63 2.33 5.01 1.23
CA GLU A 63 2.60 3.96 0.27
C GLU A 63 2.94 2.66 0.98
N ILE A 64 2.48 1.56 0.43
CA ILE A 64 2.95 0.21 0.72
C ILE A 64 3.69 -0.29 -0.53
N ILE A 65 4.85 -0.87 -0.36
CA ILE A 65 5.61 -1.52 -1.43
C ILE A 65 5.22 -3.00 -1.47
N TRP A 66 4.63 -3.44 -2.57
CA TRP A 66 4.45 -4.86 -2.82
C TRP A 66 5.70 -5.43 -3.49
N GLU A 67 6.46 -6.25 -2.74
CA GLU A 67 7.61 -7.00 -3.23
C GLU A 67 7.15 -8.31 -3.87
N LYS A 68 7.54 -8.53 -5.12
CA LYS A 68 7.19 -9.70 -5.95
C LYS A 68 8.28 -10.76 -5.86
N ASP A 69 7.90 -12.02 -6.07
CA ASP A 69 8.84 -13.17 -6.16
C ASP A 69 9.67 -13.17 -7.44
N LYS A 70 9.14 -12.60 -8.54
CA LYS A 70 9.82 -12.52 -9.84
C LYS A 70 9.82 -11.09 -10.37
N PRO A 71 10.89 -10.67 -11.02
CA PRO A 71 11.00 -9.31 -11.54
C PRO A 71 10.09 -9.08 -12.75
N SER A 72 9.78 -7.81 -12.97
CA SER A 72 9.47 -7.26 -14.28
C SER A 72 10.77 -6.80 -14.96
N ASP A 73 10.71 -6.38 -16.21
CA ASP A 73 11.81 -5.73 -16.92
C ASP A 73 13.06 -6.60 -17.16
N PHE A 74 12.92 -7.91 -17.15
CA PHE A 74 14.06 -8.79 -17.31
C PHE A 74 14.80 -8.57 -18.67
N ALA A 75 14.06 -8.17 -19.71
CA ALA A 75 14.63 -7.89 -21.04
C ALA A 75 15.66 -6.73 -21.04
N VAL A 76 15.57 -5.83 -20.06
CA VAL A 76 16.46 -4.67 -19.92
C VAL A 76 17.45 -4.80 -18.76
N ALA A 77 17.60 -5.99 -18.19
CA ALA A 77 18.47 -6.27 -17.04
C ALA A 77 19.96 -5.92 -17.27
N LYS A 78 20.39 -5.83 -18.53
CA LYS A 78 21.75 -5.38 -18.89
C LYS A 78 21.96 -3.86 -18.75
N PHE A 79 20.87 -3.08 -18.68
CA PHE A 79 20.92 -1.63 -18.71
C PHE A 79 20.42 -0.98 -17.42
N LYS A 80 19.62 -1.70 -16.64
CA LYS A 80 19.11 -1.22 -15.35
C LYS A 80 18.76 -2.37 -14.41
N THR A 81 18.59 -2.05 -13.13
CA THR A 81 18.12 -3.02 -12.13
C THR A 81 16.73 -3.55 -12.47
N MET A 82 16.52 -4.85 -12.28
CA MET A 82 15.21 -5.47 -12.46
C MET A 82 14.25 -5.03 -11.36
N LYS A 83 12.98 -4.82 -11.75
CA LYS A 83 11.95 -4.31 -10.87
C LYS A 83 11.22 -5.44 -10.15
N TYR A 84 11.42 -5.55 -8.85
CA TYR A 84 10.80 -6.54 -7.97
C TYR A 84 9.61 -6.00 -7.17
N HIS A 85 9.15 -4.79 -7.45
CA HIS A 85 8.07 -4.18 -6.65
C HIS A 85 7.08 -3.39 -7.49
N GLU A 86 5.93 -3.20 -6.89
CA GLU A 86 4.94 -2.20 -7.30
C GLU A 86 4.48 -1.42 -6.08
N SER A 87 3.99 -0.21 -6.31
CA SER A 87 3.44 0.66 -5.28
C SER A 87 1.97 0.32 -5.03
N VAL A 88 1.56 0.34 -3.77
CA VAL A 88 0.15 0.35 -3.37
C VAL A 88 -0.07 1.67 -2.63
N LEU A 89 -0.83 2.57 -3.23
CA LEU A 89 -1.02 3.94 -2.76
C LEU A 89 -2.34 4.06 -2.00
N ILE A 90 -2.29 4.62 -0.82
CA ILE A 90 -3.44 4.79 0.05
C ILE A 90 -3.85 6.27 0.09
N PHE A 91 -5.11 6.52 -0.25
CA PHE A 91 -5.73 7.84 -0.19
C PHE A 91 -6.98 7.79 0.68
N ALA A 92 -7.24 8.85 1.44
CA ALA A 92 -8.45 8.98 2.25
C ALA A 92 -8.75 10.46 2.50
N LYS A 93 -10.05 10.80 2.66
CA LYS A 93 -10.48 12.16 3.05
C LYS A 93 -10.04 12.49 4.48
N CYS A 94 -10.32 11.57 5.38
CA CYS A 94 -10.02 11.67 6.81
C CYS A 94 -9.17 10.47 7.25
N ARG A 95 -9.21 10.12 8.53
CA ARG A 95 -8.66 8.87 9.04
C ARG A 95 -9.54 7.72 8.54
N SER A 96 -8.97 6.84 7.71
CA SER A 96 -9.69 5.66 7.21
C SER A 96 -9.72 4.54 8.24
N THR A 97 -10.66 3.58 8.05
CA THR A 97 -10.59 2.28 8.70
C THR A 97 -9.22 1.67 8.45
N TYR A 98 -8.61 1.13 9.51
CA TYR A 98 -7.32 0.46 9.43
C TYR A 98 -7.25 -0.67 10.45
N ASN A 99 -7.24 -1.91 9.97
CA ASN A 99 -7.10 -3.13 10.77
C ASN A 99 -5.72 -3.71 10.48
N PRO A 100 -4.71 -3.50 11.36
CA PRO A 100 -3.37 -3.99 11.11
C PRO A 100 -3.34 -5.52 11.05
N GLN A 101 -2.90 -6.07 9.93
CA GLN A 101 -2.69 -7.51 9.76
C GLN A 101 -1.39 -7.90 10.47
N MET A 102 -1.51 -8.23 11.75
CA MET A 102 -0.38 -8.52 12.62
C MET A 102 0.39 -9.76 12.15
N VAL A 103 1.71 -9.71 12.27
CA VAL A 103 2.61 -10.81 11.87
C VAL A 103 3.36 -11.34 13.08
N VAL A 104 3.59 -12.66 13.13
CA VAL A 104 4.42 -13.28 14.16
C VAL A 104 5.88 -12.90 13.95
N GLY A 105 6.57 -12.51 15.00
CA GLY A 105 7.97 -12.13 14.91
C GLY A 105 8.66 -12.07 16.26
N LYS A 106 10.00 -12.20 16.25
CA LYS A 106 10.81 -12.11 17.47
C LYS A 106 10.65 -10.73 18.12
N PRO A 107 10.48 -10.60 19.44
CA PRO A 107 10.44 -9.32 20.12
C PRO A 107 11.69 -8.48 19.79
N ASN A 108 11.49 -7.22 19.43
CA ASN A 108 12.61 -6.32 19.10
C ASN A 108 13.28 -5.74 20.34
N HIS A 109 12.58 -5.78 21.48
CA HIS A 109 13.06 -5.24 22.74
C HIS A 109 12.94 -6.33 23.79
N GLY A 110 14.05 -6.58 24.53
CA GLY A 110 13.98 -7.35 25.76
C GLY A 110 13.07 -6.61 26.77
N VAL A 111 12.56 -7.33 27.77
CA VAL A 111 11.80 -6.77 28.88
C VAL A 111 12.78 -5.91 29.72
N GLY A 112 13.14 -4.75 29.21
CA GLY A 112 14.00 -3.77 29.84
C GLY A 112 13.18 -2.59 30.31
N LYS A 113 13.51 -2.03 31.49
CA LYS A 113 12.95 -0.78 31.98
C LYS A 113 13.02 0.28 30.89
N GLY A 114 11.87 0.83 30.49
CA GLY A 114 11.79 1.81 29.42
C GLY A 114 12.73 2.98 29.66
N ILE A 115 13.70 3.15 28.77
CA ILE A 115 14.55 4.33 28.78
C ILE A 115 13.68 5.48 28.27
N ARG A 116 13.27 6.38 29.16
CA ARG A 116 12.70 7.68 28.78
C ARG A 116 13.78 8.45 28.00
N ARG A 117 13.68 8.48 26.68
CA ARG A 117 14.42 9.46 25.89
C ARG A 117 13.76 10.82 26.10
N LYS A 118 14.39 11.67 26.94
CA LYS A 118 14.18 13.11 26.90
C LYS A 118 14.78 13.60 25.59
N ASN A 119 14.02 14.37 24.84
CA ASN A 119 14.35 15.05 23.60
C ASN A 119 13.96 14.29 22.33
N ASN A 120 12.69 14.42 21.97
CA ASN A 120 12.29 14.37 20.58
C ASN A 120 11.90 15.78 20.15
N GLU A 121 12.67 16.36 19.25
CA GLU A 121 12.39 17.66 18.63
C GLU A 121 11.09 17.68 17.80
N SER A 122 10.44 16.53 17.63
CA SER A 122 9.20 16.36 16.88
C SER A 122 7.91 16.43 17.69
N GLY A 123 7.96 16.81 18.98
CA GLY A 123 6.75 17.08 19.80
C GLY A 123 5.77 15.90 19.99
N ALA A 124 6.10 14.70 19.53
CA ALA A 124 5.27 13.54 19.74
C ALA A 124 5.43 13.00 21.16
N ASN A 125 4.37 13.06 21.97
CA ASN A 125 4.28 12.35 23.22
C ASN A 125 4.43 10.84 22.96
N THR A 126 5.66 10.33 23.11
CA THR A 126 5.90 8.89 23.13
C THR A 126 5.41 8.33 24.46
N ALA A 127 4.12 8.04 24.54
CA ALA A 127 3.63 7.16 25.60
C ALA A 127 4.42 5.85 25.49
N THR A 128 5.04 5.44 26.60
CA THR A 128 5.73 4.16 26.71
C THR A 128 4.65 3.07 26.65
N VAL A 129 4.29 2.64 25.45
CA VAL A 129 3.41 1.49 25.28
C VAL A 129 4.25 0.26 25.61
N SER A 130 4.08 -0.28 26.82
CA SER A 130 4.59 -1.60 27.15
C SER A 130 3.73 -2.63 26.38
N ASN A 131 4.05 -2.85 25.13
CA ASN A 131 3.39 -3.87 24.34
C ASN A 131 3.91 -5.23 24.77
N LYS A 132 3.22 -5.88 25.72
CA LYS A 132 3.13 -7.33 25.73
C LYS A 132 2.34 -7.76 24.49
N THR A 133 2.96 -7.61 23.33
CA THR A 133 2.46 -8.22 22.12
C THR A 133 2.95 -9.66 22.17
N ASP A 134 2.07 -10.63 22.27
CA ASP A 134 2.32 -12.09 22.33
C ASP A 134 3.11 -12.60 21.10
N GLY A 135 4.27 -12.00 20.82
CA GLY A 135 5.06 -12.26 19.62
C GLY A 135 4.50 -11.66 18.34
N LEU A 136 3.44 -10.84 18.42
CA LEU A 136 2.86 -10.16 17.26
C LEU A 136 3.52 -8.82 16.99
N LYS A 137 3.72 -8.49 15.73
CA LYS A 137 4.28 -7.23 15.24
C LYS A 137 3.34 -6.55 14.26
N HIS A 138 3.36 -5.23 14.28
CA HIS A 138 2.68 -4.45 13.26
C HIS A 138 3.27 -4.74 11.87
N PRO A 139 2.44 -4.72 10.82
CA PRO A 139 2.88 -4.94 9.44
C PRO A 139 3.91 -3.89 9.02
N ARG A 140 4.76 -4.28 8.08
CA ARG A 140 5.78 -3.42 7.48
C ARG A 140 5.19 -2.70 6.26
N SER A 141 5.84 -1.61 5.87
CA SER A 141 5.53 -0.91 4.61
C SER A 141 5.97 -1.68 3.36
N VAL A 142 6.77 -2.73 3.50
CA VAL A 142 7.14 -3.65 2.41
C VAL A 142 6.48 -4.98 2.67
N LEU A 143 5.57 -5.38 1.77
CA LEU A 143 4.82 -6.63 1.80
C LEU A 143 5.38 -7.58 0.74
N LYS A 144 5.89 -8.72 1.18
CA LYS A 144 6.32 -9.78 0.27
C LYS A 144 5.17 -10.72 0.01
N ILE A 145 4.62 -10.68 -1.19
CA ILE A 145 3.52 -11.55 -1.64
C ILE A 145 3.86 -12.06 -3.03
N ASN A 146 3.87 -13.38 -3.19
CA ASN A 146 4.17 -14.00 -4.47
C ASN A 146 3.06 -13.72 -5.48
N ARG A 147 3.42 -13.66 -6.76
CA ARG A 147 2.46 -13.57 -7.85
C ARG A 147 1.68 -14.87 -7.98
N GLU A 148 0.52 -14.81 -8.64
CA GLU A 148 -0.23 -16.02 -8.97
C GLU A 148 0.60 -16.97 -9.83
N SER A 149 0.59 -18.25 -9.45
CA SER A 149 1.32 -19.30 -10.21
C SER A 149 0.64 -19.61 -11.55
N LYS A 150 -0.68 -19.48 -11.61
CA LYS A 150 -1.51 -19.70 -12.81
C LYS A 150 -2.48 -18.53 -12.98
N PRO A 151 -2.01 -17.37 -13.43
CA PRO A 151 -2.88 -16.21 -13.58
C PRO A 151 -3.84 -16.42 -14.75
N VAL A 152 -5.09 -15.96 -14.61
CA VAL A 152 -6.09 -15.94 -15.68
C VAL A 152 -5.90 -14.74 -16.61
N HIS A 153 -5.14 -13.74 -16.20
CA HIS A 153 -4.77 -12.57 -16.99
C HIS A 153 -3.28 -12.22 -16.76
N PRO A 154 -2.53 -11.77 -17.79
CA PRO A 154 -1.09 -11.48 -17.67
C PRO A 154 -0.72 -10.44 -16.58
N THR A 155 -1.59 -9.49 -16.33
CA THR A 155 -1.37 -8.41 -15.33
C THR A 155 -2.15 -8.62 -14.03
N GLN A 156 -2.70 -9.82 -13.83
CA GLN A 156 -3.48 -10.12 -12.62
C GLN A 156 -2.66 -9.85 -11.35
N LYS A 157 -3.27 -9.12 -10.43
CA LYS A 157 -2.73 -8.96 -9.07
C LYS A 157 -3.01 -10.22 -8.24
N PRO A 158 -2.12 -10.59 -7.30
CA PRO A 158 -2.34 -11.76 -6.44
C PRO A 158 -3.62 -11.61 -5.60
N VAL A 159 -4.40 -12.69 -5.53
CA VAL A 159 -5.59 -12.73 -4.65
C VAL A 159 -5.19 -12.45 -3.21
N ALA A 160 -4.06 -12.98 -2.74
CA ALA A 160 -3.54 -12.75 -1.39
C ALA A 160 -3.25 -11.26 -1.11
N LEU A 161 -2.80 -10.48 -2.12
CA LEU A 161 -2.63 -9.04 -1.98
C LEU A 161 -3.99 -8.33 -1.83
N MET A 162 -4.96 -8.69 -2.66
CA MET A 162 -6.30 -8.11 -2.61
C MET A 162 -6.98 -8.41 -1.27
N GLU A 163 -6.91 -9.66 -0.80
CA GLU A 163 -7.43 -10.08 0.49
C GLU A 163 -6.80 -9.30 1.65
N TYR A 164 -5.46 -9.16 1.65
CA TYR A 164 -4.74 -8.37 2.64
C TYR A 164 -5.25 -6.93 2.70
N LEU A 165 -5.42 -6.29 1.55
CA LEU A 165 -5.88 -4.91 1.46
C LEU A 165 -7.34 -4.75 1.89
N ILE A 166 -8.21 -5.69 1.50
CA ILE A 166 -9.62 -5.69 1.94
C ILE A 166 -9.70 -5.83 3.45
N LYS A 167 -9.06 -6.82 4.05
CA LYS A 167 -9.02 -7.01 5.51
C LYS A 167 -8.47 -5.80 6.26
N THR A 168 -7.48 -5.12 5.66
CA THR A 168 -6.84 -3.95 6.29
C THR A 168 -7.75 -2.73 6.29
N TYR A 169 -8.53 -2.49 5.23
CA TYR A 169 -9.25 -1.22 5.05
C TYR A 169 -10.76 -1.33 5.10
N THR A 170 -11.31 -2.49 5.45
CA THR A 170 -12.77 -2.68 5.66
C THR A 170 -13.06 -3.31 7.01
N GLN A 171 -14.30 -3.21 7.47
CA GLN A 171 -14.84 -4.00 8.58
C GLN A 171 -15.56 -5.21 7.98
N GLU A 172 -15.58 -6.32 8.72
CA GLU A 172 -16.50 -7.42 8.42
C GLU A 172 -17.92 -6.92 8.61
N GLY A 173 -18.74 -7.10 7.58
CA GLY A 173 -20.16 -6.70 7.55
C GLY A 173 -21.08 -7.81 7.98
#